data_ba47bb705cae9465395ce70e71f41ffb
#
_entry.id   ba47bb705cae9465395ce70e71f41ffb
#
_cell.length_a   1.000
_cell.length_b   1.000
_cell.length_c   1.000
_cell.angle_alpha   90.00
_cell.angle_beta   90.00
_cell.angle_gamma   90.00
#
_symmetry.space_group_name_H-M   'P 1'
#
loop_
_entity.id
_entity.type
_entity.pdbx_description
1 polymer ?
#
loop_
_entity_poly.entity_id
_entity_poly.type
_entity_poly.pdbx_seq_one_letter_code
_entity_poly.pdbx_strand_id
1 'polypeptide(L)'
;MAGRGFLHEAAPICDERIFMLRNGRWQMMTEPIHFDRSVAGIGPVASFAATWCDANKNEQMGLIPCAEGGSALDEWKEGGILFRHAVRETKYALESSELIAILWHQGKVTAMLENIKSIMRNLIK
;
A
#
# COMPACT_ATOMS: atom_id res chain seq x y z
N MET A 1 -4.35 -3.79 6.84
CA MET A 1 -3.14 -3.44 6.04
C MET A 1 -2.28 -2.37 6.71
N ALA A 2 -2.85 -1.43 7.46
CA ALA A 2 -2.11 -0.28 8.04
C ALA A 2 -0.96 -0.63 9.00
N GLY A 3 -0.88 -1.85 9.49
CA GLY A 3 0.19 -2.32 10.37
C GLY A 3 0.07 -1.81 11.80
N ARG A 4 0.00 -2.71 12.76
CA ARG A 4 -0.10 -2.38 14.19
C ARG A 4 0.78 -3.28 15.06
N GLY A 5 1.60 -4.13 14.43
CA GLY A 5 2.60 -4.94 15.15
C GLY A 5 3.71 -4.05 15.73
N PHE A 6 4.25 -4.47 16.86
CA PHE A 6 5.34 -3.74 17.48
C PHE A 6 6.64 -3.91 16.71
N LEU A 7 7.34 -2.80 16.45
CA LEU A 7 8.57 -2.80 15.65
C LEU A 7 9.69 -3.67 16.24
N HIS A 8 9.71 -3.85 17.56
CA HIS A 8 10.73 -4.65 18.23
C HIS A 8 10.46 -6.16 18.24
N GLU A 9 9.27 -6.60 17.81
CA GLU A 9 8.87 -8.02 17.81
C GLU A 9 9.31 -8.79 16.58
N ALA A 10 9.80 -8.10 15.56
CA ALA A 10 10.29 -8.75 14.34
C ALA A 10 11.59 -8.10 13.86
N ALA A 11 12.43 -8.91 13.22
CA ALA A 11 13.62 -8.39 12.57
C ALA A 11 13.23 -7.43 11.42
N PRO A 12 13.91 -6.28 11.26
CA PRO A 12 13.67 -5.38 10.14
C PRO A 12 13.90 -6.10 8.80
N ILE A 13 13.00 -5.86 7.85
CA ILE A 13 13.21 -6.29 6.47
C ILE A 13 13.93 -5.16 5.75
N CYS A 14 15.19 -5.40 5.39
CA CYS A 14 16.04 -4.49 4.63
C CYS A 14 16.35 -5.13 3.29
N ASP A 15 15.72 -4.63 2.22
CA ASP A 15 15.92 -5.15 0.86
C ASP A 15 16.01 -3.96 -0.11
N GLU A 16 17.15 -3.81 -0.76
CA GLU A 16 17.43 -2.72 -1.69
C GLU A 16 16.56 -2.76 -2.96
N ARG A 17 15.82 -3.84 -3.19
CA ARG A 17 14.87 -3.98 -4.29
C ARG A 17 13.49 -3.45 -3.96
N ILE A 18 13.23 -3.08 -2.70
CA ILE A 18 11.91 -2.67 -2.23
C ILE A 18 11.92 -1.18 -1.89
N PHE A 19 11.03 -0.45 -2.52
CA PHE A 19 10.84 0.98 -2.35
C PHE A 19 9.45 1.27 -1.80
N MET A 20 9.29 2.44 -1.17
CA MET A 20 7.98 2.96 -0.80
C MET A 20 7.84 4.41 -1.25
N LEU A 21 6.65 4.76 -1.70
CA LEU A 21 6.31 6.14 -2.04
C LEU A 21 5.99 6.90 -0.76
N ARG A 22 6.72 7.99 -0.52
CA ARG A 22 6.50 8.85 0.64
C ARG A 22 6.77 10.30 0.26
N ASN A 23 5.81 11.17 0.54
CA ASN A 23 5.93 12.61 0.25
C ASN A 23 6.33 12.89 -1.21
N GLY A 24 5.72 12.17 -2.15
CA GLY A 24 5.99 12.33 -3.58
C GLY A 24 7.36 11.82 -4.04
N ARG A 25 8.02 10.95 -3.26
CA ARG A 25 9.31 10.37 -3.63
C ARG A 25 9.38 8.88 -3.36
N TRP A 26 10.06 8.15 -4.23
CA TRP A 26 10.49 6.79 -3.95
C TRP A 26 11.69 6.81 -3.00
N GLN A 27 11.61 6.01 -1.97
CA GLN A 27 12.72 5.79 -1.03
C GLN A 27 12.78 4.31 -0.65
N MET A 28 13.91 3.85 -0.15
CA MET A 28 14.03 2.49 0.34
C MET A 28 12.96 2.21 1.40
N MET A 29 12.35 1.05 1.32
CA MET A 29 11.31 0.64 2.26
C MET A 29 11.88 0.48 3.66
N THR A 30 11.20 1.11 4.61
CA THR A 30 11.40 0.94 6.05
C THR A 30 10.06 0.83 6.75
N GLU A 31 9.96 0.04 7.80
CA GLU A 31 8.76 0.02 8.63
C GLU A 31 8.83 1.09 9.73
N PRO A 32 7.72 1.70 10.11
CA PRO A 32 6.37 1.49 9.58
C PRO A 32 6.22 2.02 8.15
N ILE A 33 5.58 1.25 7.29
CA ILE A 33 5.33 1.66 5.90
C ILE A 33 4.22 2.72 5.85
N HIS A 34 3.17 2.56 6.65
CA HIS A 34 2.05 3.49 6.75
C HIS A 34 2.29 4.56 7.83
N PHE A 35 1.72 5.73 7.62
CA PHE A 35 1.82 6.89 8.53
C PHE A 35 0.45 7.45 8.89
N ASP A 36 -0.54 6.62 8.80
CA ASP A 36 -1.92 6.96 9.11
C ASP A 36 -2.10 7.36 10.59
N ARG A 37 -1.32 6.78 11.48
CA ARG A 37 -1.42 7.00 12.93
C ARG A 37 -0.06 6.90 13.60
N SER A 38 0.07 7.54 14.77
CA SER A 38 1.29 7.47 15.60
C SER A 38 1.63 6.04 16.09
N VAL A 39 0.62 5.17 16.15
CA VAL A 39 0.78 3.74 16.52
C VAL A 39 1.04 2.83 15.31
N ALA A 40 1.35 3.40 14.15
CA ALA A 40 1.73 2.62 12.99
C ALA A 40 2.97 1.77 13.28
N GLY A 41 2.95 0.53 12.86
CA GLY A 41 4.00 -0.44 13.14
C GLY A 41 4.11 -1.48 12.03
N ILE A 42 4.53 -2.69 12.39
CA ILE A 42 4.70 -3.79 11.44
C ILE A 42 3.35 -4.23 10.88
N GLY A 43 3.33 -4.45 9.57
CA GLY A 43 2.19 -5.00 8.83
C GLY A 43 2.64 -6.06 7.82
N PRO A 44 1.72 -6.66 7.07
CA PRO A 44 2.03 -7.77 6.18
C PRO A 44 2.72 -7.37 4.87
N VAL A 45 2.78 -6.09 4.57
CA VAL A 45 3.20 -5.60 3.24
C VAL A 45 4.69 -5.79 2.99
N ALA A 46 5.53 -5.58 3.99
CA ALA A 46 6.98 -5.78 3.86
C ALA A 46 7.33 -7.25 3.56
N SER A 47 6.72 -8.18 4.28
CA SER A 47 6.89 -9.62 4.04
C SER A 47 6.39 -10.04 2.67
N PHE A 48 5.25 -9.50 2.24
CA PHE A 48 4.73 -9.71 0.89
C PHE A 48 5.73 -9.25 -0.16
N ALA A 49 6.26 -8.03 -0.03
CA ALA A 49 7.22 -7.47 -0.98
C ALA A 49 8.51 -8.28 -1.05
N ALA A 50 9.05 -8.69 0.10
CA ALA A 50 10.25 -9.53 0.16
C ALA A 50 10.03 -10.88 -0.54
N THR A 51 8.92 -11.55 -0.24
CA THR A 51 8.57 -12.84 -0.87
C THR A 51 8.39 -12.70 -2.37
N TRP A 52 7.75 -11.63 -2.83
CA TRP A 52 7.58 -11.37 -4.25
C TRP A 52 8.92 -11.13 -4.96
N CYS A 53 9.79 -10.31 -4.38
CA CYS A 53 11.13 -10.05 -4.92
C CYS A 53 12.01 -11.31 -4.96
N ASP A 54 11.84 -12.22 -4.02
CA ASP A 54 12.56 -13.49 -4.02
C ASP A 54 12.10 -14.43 -5.15
N ALA A 55 10.83 -14.36 -5.51
CA ALA A 55 10.28 -15.08 -6.65
C ALA A 55 10.59 -14.40 -8.00
N ASN A 56 10.90 -13.10 -8.00
CA ASN A 56 11.13 -12.28 -9.19
C ASN A 56 12.47 -11.53 -9.06
N LYS A 57 13.56 -12.27 -9.11
CA LYS A 57 14.90 -11.80 -8.69
C LYS A 57 15.46 -10.60 -9.45
N ASN A 58 14.99 -10.34 -10.67
CA ASN A 58 15.45 -9.23 -11.51
C ASN A 58 14.53 -8.02 -11.46
N GLU A 59 13.52 -8.06 -10.59
CA GLU A 59 12.51 -7.01 -10.47
C GLU A 59 12.69 -6.21 -9.19
N GLN A 60 12.20 -4.98 -9.20
CA GLN A 60 12.07 -4.11 -8.04
C GLN A 60 10.59 -3.90 -7.73
N MET A 61 10.27 -3.75 -6.46
CA MET A 61 8.88 -3.49 -6.03
C MET A 61 8.76 -2.11 -5.40
N GLY A 62 7.81 -1.33 -5.90
CA GLY A 62 7.38 -0.07 -5.30
C GLY A 62 6.07 -0.27 -4.51
N LEU A 63 6.06 0.14 -3.27
CA LEU A 63 4.88 0.13 -2.40
C LEU A 63 4.24 1.51 -2.35
N ILE A 64 2.92 1.58 -2.50
CA ILE A 64 2.14 2.82 -2.41
C ILE A 64 1.25 2.71 -1.18
N PRO A 65 1.71 3.19 -0.01
CA PRO A 65 0.97 3.04 1.25
C PRO A 65 -0.19 4.02 1.32
N CYS A 66 -1.41 3.50 1.20
CA CYS A 66 -2.65 4.28 1.26
C CYS A 66 -3.60 3.83 2.38
N ALA A 67 -3.25 2.82 3.17
CA ALA A 67 -4.14 2.31 4.20
C ALA A 67 -4.35 3.33 5.33
N GLU A 68 -5.59 3.44 5.80
CA GLU A 68 -5.99 4.25 6.94
C GLU A 68 -6.66 3.35 7.98
N GLY A 69 -6.03 3.23 9.15
CA GLY A 69 -6.53 2.37 10.23
C GLY A 69 -7.80 2.92 10.85
N GLY A 70 -8.83 2.07 10.97
CA GLY A 70 -10.13 2.46 11.54
C GLY A 70 -11.04 3.19 10.56
N SER A 71 -10.67 3.30 9.29
CA SER A 71 -11.52 3.92 8.28
C SER A 71 -12.77 3.10 7.98
N ALA A 72 -13.88 3.78 7.74
CA ALA A 72 -15.11 3.17 7.28
C ALA A 72 -15.05 2.88 5.77
N LEU A 73 -15.77 1.84 5.34
CA LEU A 73 -15.80 1.46 3.92
C LEU A 73 -16.32 2.59 3.02
N ASP A 74 -17.22 3.42 3.55
CA ASP A 74 -17.79 4.56 2.83
C ASP A 74 -16.76 5.61 2.43
N GLU A 75 -15.66 5.74 3.17
CA GLU A 75 -14.55 6.65 2.84
C GLU A 75 -13.75 6.20 1.62
N TRP A 76 -13.91 4.92 1.24
CA TRP A 76 -13.27 4.27 0.09
C TRP A 76 -14.18 4.17 -1.14
N LYS A 77 -15.39 4.70 -1.08
CA LYS A 77 -16.26 4.82 -2.26
C LYS A 77 -15.67 5.78 -3.27
N GLU A 78 -16.06 5.59 -4.53
CA GLU A 78 -15.74 6.54 -5.59
C GLU A 78 -16.11 7.98 -5.18
N GLY A 79 -15.15 8.90 -5.28
CA GLY A 79 -15.32 10.28 -4.82
C GLY A 79 -15.03 10.49 -3.33
N GLY A 80 -14.90 9.45 -2.52
CA GLY A 80 -14.49 9.54 -1.12
C GLY A 80 -13.06 10.06 -0.95
N ILE A 81 -12.74 10.59 0.22
CA ILE A 81 -11.44 11.22 0.47
C ILE A 81 -10.27 10.22 0.36
N LEU A 82 -10.42 9.02 0.93
CA LEU A 82 -9.40 7.98 0.89
C LEU A 82 -9.25 7.38 -0.51
N PHE A 83 -10.38 7.21 -1.23
CA PHE A 83 -10.37 6.81 -2.63
C PHE A 83 -9.58 7.78 -3.50
N ARG A 84 -9.87 9.08 -3.40
CA ARG A 84 -9.18 10.12 -4.18
C ARG A 84 -7.70 10.18 -3.85
N HIS A 85 -7.35 9.99 -2.57
CA HIS A 85 -5.95 9.92 -2.15
C HIS A 85 -5.24 8.74 -2.79
N ALA A 86 -5.81 7.54 -2.70
CA ALA A 86 -5.20 6.33 -3.29
C ALA A 86 -5.04 6.46 -4.81
N VAL A 87 -6.05 6.98 -5.51
CA VAL A 87 -5.97 7.22 -6.95
C VAL A 87 -4.88 8.22 -7.30
N ARG A 88 -4.78 9.33 -6.57
CA ARG A 88 -3.74 10.34 -6.79
C ARG A 88 -2.33 9.79 -6.59
N GLU A 89 -2.08 9.11 -5.47
CA GLU A 89 -0.77 8.53 -5.18
C GLU A 89 -0.38 7.48 -6.23
N THR A 90 -1.33 6.65 -6.65
CA THR A 90 -1.08 5.64 -7.68
C THR A 90 -0.80 6.29 -9.04
N LYS A 91 -1.57 7.28 -9.45
CA LYS A 91 -1.29 8.02 -10.72
C LYS A 91 0.09 8.65 -10.71
N TYR A 92 0.50 9.22 -9.60
CA TYR A 92 1.84 9.76 -9.45
C TYR A 92 2.91 8.67 -9.59
N ALA A 93 2.72 7.54 -8.93
CA ALA A 93 3.64 6.39 -9.01
C ALA A 93 3.77 5.85 -10.43
N LEU A 94 2.68 5.84 -11.20
CA LEU A 94 2.64 5.34 -12.58
C LEU A 94 3.46 6.18 -13.57
N GLU A 95 3.92 7.36 -13.19
CA GLU A 95 4.86 8.14 -14.02
C GLU A 95 6.21 7.44 -14.17
N SER A 96 6.58 6.57 -13.24
CA SER A 96 7.88 5.87 -13.21
C SER A 96 7.79 4.36 -12.93
N SER A 97 6.59 3.80 -12.89
CA SER A 97 6.36 2.39 -12.54
C SER A 97 5.13 1.82 -13.22
N GLU A 98 4.91 0.53 -13.05
CA GLU A 98 3.72 -0.20 -13.51
C GLU A 98 2.94 -0.74 -12.31
N LEU A 99 1.61 -0.61 -12.32
CA LEU A 99 0.76 -1.16 -11.29
C LEU A 99 0.52 -2.65 -11.56
N ILE A 100 1.04 -3.50 -10.67
CA ILE A 100 0.92 -4.95 -10.78
C ILE A 100 -0.14 -5.55 -9.86
N ALA A 101 -0.43 -4.91 -8.72
CA ALA A 101 -1.38 -5.43 -7.76
C ALA A 101 -1.94 -4.34 -6.83
N ILE A 102 -3.13 -4.59 -6.29
CA ILE A 102 -3.71 -3.83 -5.20
C ILE A 102 -3.96 -4.80 -4.04
N LEU A 103 -3.31 -4.55 -2.91
CA LEU A 103 -3.52 -5.32 -1.69
C LEU A 103 -4.60 -4.66 -0.85
N TRP A 104 -5.68 -5.39 -0.58
CA TRP A 104 -6.80 -4.89 0.21
C TRP A 104 -7.10 -5.82 1.38
N HIS A 105 -7.23 -5.23 2.55
CA HIS A 105 -7.71 -5.93 3.74
C HIS A 105 -8.61 -5.00 4.56
N GLN A 106 -9.87 -5.36 4.68
CA GLN A 106 -10.89 -4.62 5.42
C GLN A 106 -11.72 -5.60 6.26
N GLY A 107 -12.11 -5.19 7.47
CA GLY A 107 -12.79 -6.08 8.44
C GLY A 107 -14.23 -6.47 8.09
N LYS A 108 -14.88 -5.82 7.10
CA LYS A 108 -16.22 -6.17 6.60
C LYS A 108 -16.20 -6.30 5.07
N VAL A 109 -16.50 -7.48 4.59
CA VAL A 109 -16.21 -7.96 3.23
C VAL A 109 -17.21 -7.51 2.15
N THR A 110 -18.41 -7.04 2.49
CA THR A 110 -19.57 -7.05 1.57
C THR A 110 -19.52 -6.04 0.41
N ALA A 111 -18.65 -5.05 0.40
CA ALA A 111 -18.57 -4.06 -0.69
C ALA A 111 -17.17 -3.93 -1.31
N MET A 112 -16.27 -4.85 -1.00
CA MET A 112 -14.85 -4.76 -1.29
C MET A 112 -14.54 -4.82 -2.79
N LEU A 113 -15.16 -5.75 -3.51
CA LEU A 113 -14.85 -6.00 -4.93
C LEU A 113 -15.22 -4.83 -5.85
N GLU A 114 -16.33 -4.16 -5.59
CA GLU A 114 -16.77 -3.03 -6.41
C GLU A 114 -15.87 -1.80 -6.21
N ASN A 115 -15.41 -1.56 -4.98
CA ASN A 115 -14.48 -0.47 -4.69
C ASN A 115 -13.12 -0.70 -5.35
N ILE A 116 -12.59 -1.91 -5.30
CA ILE A 116 -11.34 -2.26 -5.99
C ILE A 116 -11.49 -2.09 -7.50
N LYS A 117 -12.58 -2.59 -8.09
CA LYS A 117 -12.86 -2.41 -9.52
C LYS A 117 -12.99 -0.93 -9.90
N SER A 118 -13.60 -0.11 -9.04
CA SER A 118 -13.71 1.33 -9.27
C SER A 118 -12.34 2.01 -9.23
N ILE A 119 -11.49 1.66 -8.26
CA ILE A 119 -10.10 2.15 -8.19
C ILE A 119 -9.36 1.78 -9.48
N MET A 120 -9.40 0.52 -9.87
CA MET A 120 -8.72 0.05 -11.09
C MET A 120 -9.23 0.77 -12.35
N ARG A 121 -10.54 0.94 -12.51
CA ARG A 121 -11.12 1.66 -13.66
C ARG A 121 -10.63 3.11 -13.74
N ASN A 122 -10.45 3.78 -12.61
CA ASN A 122 -9.94 5.17 -12.57
C ASN A 122 -8.43 5.27 -12.81
N LEU A 123 -7.69 4.19 -12.62
CA LEU A 123 -6.24 4.15 -12.88
C LEU A 123 -5.91 3.86 -14.34
N ILE A 124 -6.77 3.13 -15.05
CA ILE A 124 -6.59 2.76 -16.46
C ILE A 124 -7.00 3.90 -17.42
N LYS A 125 -7.76 4.87 -16.95
CA LYS A 125 -8.13 6.07 -17.72
C LYS A 125 -7.03 7.12 -17.72
#